data_5b3dc68b3d097238729304baac0ecf49
#
_entry.id   5b3dc68b3d097238729304baac0ecf49
#
_cell.length_a   1.000
_cell.length_b   1.000
_cell.length_c   1.000
_cell.angle_alpha   90.00
_cell.angle_beta   90.00
_cell.angle_gamma   90.00
#
_symmetry.space_group_name_H-M   'P 1'
#
loop_
_entity.id
_entity.type
_entity.pdbx_description
1 polymer ?
#
loop_
_entity_poly.entity_id
_entity_poly.type
_entity_poly.pdbx_seq_one_letter_code
_entity_poly.pdbx_strand_id
1 'polypeptide(L)'
;MAIARSVVVAQGKGGVGKTSVACNVAGLAAASGLRVLLVDLDPQGNVARDLGMERGSGNDLLMALMAGATPPIVKDVRGGLDVVPGGPDIADLTAMAMSRAMRGEPGLSKNLNQSLASIAGNYDLILIDTPPGEKMLVEAAFGCAAAVVIPTRSDDASIDGLERVAERFIAARDTNPDLEPRRSAAVRHGITLPPPRAISA
;
A
#
# COMPACT_ATOMS: atom_id res chain seq x y z
N MET A 1 13.24 -6.75 -7.43
CA MET A 1 13.99 -6.35 -6.24
C MET A 1 13.07 -5.48 -5.40
N ALA A 2 12.85 -5.84 -4.14
CA ALA A 2 11.97 -5.07 -3.25
C ALA A 2 12.53 -3.69 -2.93
N ILE A 3 11.64 -2.74 -2.73
CA ILE A 3 12.00 -1.42 -2.19
C ILE A 3 12.21 -1.59 -0.68
N ALA A 4 13.42 -1.37 -0.22
CA ALA A 4 13.73 -1.47 1.21
C ALA A 4 12.80 -0.57 2.04
N ARG A 5 12.38 -1.05 3.21
CA ARG A 5 11.48 -0.33 4.14
C ARG A 5 10.09 -0.03 3.58
N SER A 6 9.63 -0.78 2.59
CA SER A 6 8.26 -0.68 2.09
C SER A 6 7.39 -1.79 2.66
N VAL A 7 6.18 -1.43 3.05
CA VAL A 7 5.19 -2.32 3.67
C VAL A 7 3.84 -2.15 2.98
N VAL A 8 3.29 -3.23 2.48
CA VAL A 8 1.93 -3.24 1.91
C VAL A 8 0.93 -3.63 2.98
N VAL A 9 -0.18 -2.91 3.05
CA VAL A 9 -1.34 -3.27 3.85
C VAL A 9 -2.40 -3.86 2.91
N ALA A 10 -2.61 -5.17 2.98
CA ALA A 10 -3.49 -5.89 2.06
C ALA A 10 -4.44 -6.83 2.79
N GLN A 11 -5.68 -6.91 2.33
CA GLN A 11 -6.69 -7.90 2.73
C GLN A 11 -7.78 -7.98 1.67
N GLY A 12 -8.20 -9.18 1.33
CA GLY A 12 -9.21 -9.43 0.29
C GLY A 12 -10.61 -8.96 0.65
N LYS A 13 -10.91 -8.77 1.95
CA LYS A 13 -12.20 -8.30 2.44
C LYS A 13 -12.21 -6.78 2.62
N GLY A 14 -13.32 -6.14 2.23
CA GLY A 14 -13.59 -4.74 2.55
C GLY A 14 -13.94 -4.53 4.03
N GLY A 15 -13.70 -3.33 4.55
CA GLY A 15 -14.14 -2.94 5.91
C GLY A 15 -13.34 -3.56 7.07
N VAL A 16 -12.19 -4.17 6.82
CA VAL A 16 -11.33 -4.75 7.88
C VAL A 16 -10.35 -3.74 8.49
N GLY A 17 -10.37 -2.49 8.02
CA GLY A 17 -9.54 -1.41 8.56
C GLY A 17 -8.17 -1.26 7.90
N LYS A 18 -7.96 -1.70 6.65
CA LYS A 18 -6.69 -1.53 5.92
C LYS A 18 -6.21 -0.08 5.93
N THR A 19 -7.01 0.82 5.37
CA THR A 19 -6.70 2.26 5.30
C THR A 19 -6.48 2.85 6.69
N SER A 20 -7.33 2.51 7.67
CA SER A 20 -7.17 3.00 9.04
C SER A 20 -5.85 2.52 9.66
N VAL A 21 -5.45 1.27 9.43
CA VAL A 21 -4.14 0.75 9.89
C VAL A 21 -3.01 1.50 9.18
N ALA A 22 -3.08 1.66 7.87
CA ALA A 22 -2.07 2.37 7.09
C ALA A 22 -1.90 3.82 7.57
N CYS A 23 -3.00 4.58 7.70
CA CYS A 23 -2.97 5.97 8.15
C CYS A 23 -2.45 6.13 9.59
N ASN A 24 -2.89 5.26 10.51
CA ASN A 24 -2.45 5.35 11.91
C ASN A 24 -0.97 4.96 12.07
N VAL A 25 -0.52 3.90 11.39
CA VAL A 25 0.90 3.50 11.43
C VAL A 25 1.77 4.58 10.79
N ALA A 26 1.35 5.16 9.64
CA ALA A 26 2.06 6.26 9.01
C ALA A 26 2.17 7.48 9.92
N GLY A 27 1.06 7.89 10.55
CA GLY A 27 1.04 9.04 11.46
C GLY A 27 1.89 8.83 12.71
N LEU A 28 1.85 7.63 13.32
CA LEU A 28 2.66 7.29 14.49
C LEU A 28 4.16 7.24 14.15
N ALA A 29 4.51 6.68 13.00
CA ALA A 29 5.89 6.63 12.54
C ALA A 29 6.44 8.04 12.26
N ALA A 30 5.66 8.89 11.60
CA ALA A 30 6.03 10.30 11.36
C ALA A 30 6.17 11.07 12.68
N ALA A 31 5.23 10.91 13.60
CA ALA A 31 5.32 11.52 14.94
C ALA A 31 6.54 11.04 15.76
N SER A 32 7.09 9.87 15.41
CA SER A 32 8.34 9.35 16.00
C SER A 32 9.61 9.88 15.31
N GLY A 33 9.48 10.82 14.36
CA GLY A 33 10.59 11.47 13.67
C GLY A 33 11.05 10.78 12.38
N LEU A 34 10.33 9.76 11.89
CA LEU A 34 10.62 9.13 10.61
C LEU A 34 10.04 9.95 9.44
N ARG A 35 10.74 9.95 8.30
CA ARG A 35 10.22 10.45 7.04
C ARG A 35 9.36 9.36 6.41
N VAL A 36 8.06 9.56 6.33
CA VAL A 36 7.10 8.55 5.91
C VAL A 36 6.41 8.94 4.61
N LEU A 37 6.29 7.97 3.70
CA LEU A 37 5.43 8.07 2.53
C LEU A 37 4.27 7.10 2.68
N LEU A 38 3.04 7.58 2.57
CA LEU A 38 1.84 6.75 2.45
C LEU A 38 1.30 6.83 1.02
N VAL A 39 1.21 5.69 0.36
CA VAL A 39 0.71 5.55 -1.02
C VAL A 39 -0.67 4.94 -0.98
N ASP A 40 -1.67 5.63 -1.51
CA ASP A 40 -3.05 5.14 -1.63
C ASP A 40 -3.29 4.58 -3.03
N LEU A 41 -3.42 3.27 -3.15
CA LEU A 41 -3.78 2.59 -4.42
C LEU A 41 -5.28 2.27 -4.48
N ASP A 42 -6.09 2.68 -3.49
CA ASP A 42 -7.52 2.41 -3.50
C ASP A 42 -8.27 3.49 -4.32
N PRO A 43 -9.05 3.09 -5.34
CA PRO A 43 -9.93 4.01 -6.07
C PRO A 43 -10.90 4.78 -5.17
N GLN A 44 -11.20 4.27 -3.97
CA GLN A 44 -12.03 4.97 -3.00
C GLN A 44 -11.35 6.22 -2.41
N GLY A 45 -10.02 6.35 -2.48
CA GLY A 45 -9.27 7.51 -1.98
C GLY A 45 -9.51 7.79 -0.48
N ASN A 46 -9.64 6.73 0.32
CA ASN A 46 -10.00 6.87 1.73
C ASN A 46 -8.87 7.43 2.60
N VAL A 47 -7.61 7.32 2.17
CA VAL A 47 -6.47 7.95 2.86
C VAL A 47 -6.67 9.46 2.96
N ALA A 48 -7.09 10.12 1.87
CA ALA A 48 -7.33 11.56 1.88
C ALA A 48 -8.39 11.95 2.92
N ARG A 49 -9.51 11.21 2.98
CA ARG A 49 -10.56 11.42 3.99
C ARG A 49 -10.04 11.25 5.42
N ASP A 50 -9.34 10.13 5.70
CA ASP A 50 -8.89 9.78 7.04
C ASP A 50 -7.79 10.72 7.56
N LEU A 51 -7.04 11.37 6.66
CA LEU A 51 -6.03 12.37 6.98
C LEU A 51 -6.54 13.83 6.89
N GLY A 52 -7.80 14.05 6.51
CA GLY A 52 -8.37 15.38 6.37
C GLY A 52 -7.84 16.18 5.16
N MET A 53 -7.41 15.47 4.12
CA MET A 53 -6.95 16.05 2.86
C MET A 53 -8.11 16.25 1.88
N GLU A 54 -7.92 17.15 0.90
CA GLU A 54 -8.80 17.22 -0.26
C GLU A 54 -8.68 15.93 -1.10
N ARG A 55 -9.83 15.41 -1.54
CA ARG A 55 -9.86 14.22 -2.39
C ARG A 55 -9.62 14.60 -3.85
N GLY A 56 -8.59 14.02 -4.46
CA GLY A 56 -8.32 14.13 -5.89
C GLY A 56 -9.04 13.04 -6.71
N SER A 57 -8.94 13.13 -8.03
CA SER A 57 -9.45 12.11 -8.94
C SER A 57 -8.55 10.86 -8.99
N GLY A 58 -7.28 10.98 -8.67
CA GLY A 58 -6.27 9.92 -8.83
C GLY A 58 -5.65 9.88 -10.23
N ASN A 59 -6.05 10.77 -11.15
CA ASN A 59 -5.55 10.77 -12.53
C ASN A 59 -4.03 10.94 -12.62
N ASP A 60 -3.45 11.83 -11.82
CA ASP A 60 -2.00 12.07 -11.86
C ASP A 60 -1.22 10.83 -11.41
N LEU A 61 -1.75 10.09 -10.42
CA LEU A 61 -1.17 8.82 -10.00
C LEU A 61 -1.34 7.76 -11.09
N LEU A 62 -2.52 7.65 -11.69
CA LEU A 62 -2.78 6.75 -12.83
C LEU A 62 -1.74 6.97 -13.92
N MET A 63 -1.56 8.22 -14.38
CA MET A 63 -0.63 8.56 -15.45
C MET A 63 0.83 8.29 -15.05
N ALA A 64 1.23 8.60 -13.83
CA ALA A 64 2.56 8.30 -13.33
C ALA A 64 2.85 6.80 -13.31
N LEU A 65 1.92 5.98 -12.81
CA LEU A 65 2.07 4.52 -12.77
C LEU A 65 2.08 3.89 -14.15
N MET A 66 1.31 4.42 -15.09
CA MET A 66 1.34 3.97 -16.49
C MET A 66 2.68 4.27 -17.16
N ALA A 67 3.32 5.38 -16.82
CA ALA A 67 4.61 5.79 -17.39
C ALA A 67 5.83 5.25 -16.61
N GLY A 68 5.66 4.68 -15.42
CA GLY A 68 6.76 4.37 -14.50
C GLY A 68 7.48 5.64 -14.00
N ALA A 69 6.77 6.77 -13.99
CA ALA A 69 7.29 8.07 -13.60
C ALA A 69 7.11 8.31 -12.08
N THR A 70 7.74 9.36 -11.58
CA THR A 70 7.58 9.79 -10.17
C THR A 70 6.12 10.08 -9.87
N PRO A 71 5.53 9.49 -8.80
CA PRO A 71 4.14 9.71 -8.47
C PRO A 71 3.90 11.12 -7.91
N PRO A 72 2.67 11.64 -7.97
CA PRO A 72 2.33 12.92 -7.36
C PRO A 72 2.41 12.80 -5.83
N ILE A 73 3.08 13.72 -5.16
CA ILE A 73 3.29 13.69 -3.72
C ILE A 73 2.75 14.96 -3.10
N VAL A 74 1.78 14.82 -2.19
CA VAL A 74 1.37 15.89 -1.28
C VAL A 74 2.32 15.86 -0.08
N LYS A 75 3.07 16.95 0.09
CA LYS A 75 4.10 17.04 1.12
C LYS A 75 3.55 17.48 2.46
N ASP A 76 4.16 16.96 3.53
CA ASP A 76 3.98 17.39 4.91
C ASP A 76 2.51 17.48 5.36
N VAL A 77 1.73 16.46 5.01
CA VAL A 77 0.30 16.36 5.38
C VAL A 77 0.14 16.36 6.91
N ARG A 78 1.08 15.73 7.60
CA ARG A 78 1.26 15.81 9.06
C ARG A 78 2.75 15.64 9.34
N GLY A 79 3.39 16.56 10.02
CA GLY A 79 4.82 16.62 10.28
C GLY A 79 5.62 15.34 10.00
N GLY A 80 6.34 15.31 8.88
CA GLY A 80 7.11 14.15 8.43
C GLY A 80 6.34 13.09 7.62
N LEU A 81 5.02 13.27 7.39
CA LEU A 81 4.19 12.39 6.57
C LEU A 81 3.88 13.03 5.22
N ASP A 82 4.35 12.43 4.14
CA ASP A 82 3.99 12.72 2.77
C ASP A 82 2.96 11.68 2.27
N VAL A 83 2.10 12.07 1.33
CA VAL A 83 1.06 11.19 0.79
C VAL A 83 1.04 11.23 -0.73
N VAL A 84 0.95 10.05 -1.35
CA VAL A 84 0.54 9.86 -2.74
C VAL A 84 -0.95 9.56 -2.72
N PRO A 85 -1.82 10.51 -3.09
CA PRO A 85 -3.27 10.33 -2.96
C PRO A 85 -3.82 9.40 -4.03
N GLY A 86 -4.73 8.53 -3.63
CA GLY A 86 -5.57 7.73 -4.52
C GLY A 86 -6.77 8.52 -5.05
N GLY A 87 -7.64 7.81 -5.78
CA GLY A 87 -8.88 8.39 -6.29
C GLY A 87 -9.54 7.54 -7.37
N PRO A 88 -10.76 7.89 -7.81
CA PRO A 88 -11.60 7.04 -8.66
C PRO A 88 -10.97 6.66 -10.00
N ASP A 89 -10.13 7.51 -10.59
CA ASP A 89 -9.50 7.22 -11.89
C ASP A 89 -8.51 6.04 -11.82
N ILE A 90 -8.03 5.67 -10.61
CA ILE A 90 -7.18 4.48 -10.43
C ILE A 90 -7.93 3.18 -10.81
N ALA A 91 -9.25 3.16 -10.80
CA ALA A 91 -10.04 2.02 -11.25
C ALA A 91 -9.71 1.62 -12.70
N ASP A 92 -9.33 2.58 -13.54
CA ASP A 92 -9.00 2.33 -14.95
C ASP A 92 -7.61 1.71 -15.14
N LEU A 93 -6.76 1.77 -14.10
CA LEU A 93 -5.38 1.30 -14.16
C LEU A 93 -5.27 -0.18 -14.54
N THR A 94 -6.19 -1.02 -14.03
CA THR A 94 -6.21 -2.46 -14.33
C THR A 94 -6.49 -2.73 -15.82
N ALA A 95 -7.50 -2.08 -16.40
CA ALA A 95 -7.85 -2.24 -17.81
C ALA A 95 -6.74 -1.70 -18.74
N MET A 96 -6.17 -0.55 -18.40
CA MET A 96 -5.07 0.03 -19.16
C MET A 96 -3.80 -0.83 -19.08
N ALA A 97 -3.47 -1.37 -17.91
CA ALA A 97 -2.32 -2.25 -17.73
C ALA A 97 -2.48 -3.56 -18.50
N MET A 98 -3.68 -4.16 -18.52
CA MET A 98 -3.99 -5.33 -19.34
C MET A 98 -3.81 -5.05 -20.83
N SER A 99 -4.34 -3.93 -21.33
CA SER A 99 -4.18 -3.52 -22.73
C SER A 99 -2.71 -3.36 -23.11
N ARG A 100 -1.89 -2.81 -22.23
CA ARG A 100 -0.43 -2.66 -22.45
C ARG A 100 0.31 -4.00 -22.44
N ALA A 101 -0.05 -4.89 -21.51
CA ALA A 101 0.53 -6.22 -21.44
C ALA A 101 0.31 -7.01 -22.75
N MET A 102 -0.85 -6.87 -23.38
CA MET A 102 -1.12 -7.46 -24.69
C MET A 102 -0.21 -6.93 -25.82
N ARG A 103 0.35 -5.75 -25.64
CA ARG A 103 1.35 -5.15 -26.56
C ARG A 103 2.80 -5.45 -26.18
N GLY A 104 3.03 -6.27 -25.16
CA GLY A 104 4.38 -6.59 -24.68
C GLY A 104 5.05 -5.45 -23.89
N GLU A 105 4.29 -4.46 -23.43
CA GLU A 105 4.80 -3.34 -22.65
C GLU A 105 5.01 -3.75 -21.16
N PRO A 106 5.83 -3.00 -20.41
CA PRO A 106 6.07 -3.28 -18.99
C PRO A 106 4.78 -3.36 -18.18
N GLY A 107 4.66 -4.39 -17.35
CA GLY A 107 3.52 -4.59 -16.47
C GLY A 107 3.47 -3.59 -15.32
N LEU A 108 2.30 -3.49 -14.69
CA LEU A 108 2.03 -2.55 -13.60
C LEU A 108 2.99 -2.69 -12.41
N SER A 109 3.36 -3.92 -12.05
CA SER A 109 4.32 -4.17 -10.95
C SER A 109 5.69 -3.52 -11.23
N LYS A 110 6.19 -3.62 -12.46
CA LYS A 110 7.47 -2.99 -12.86
C LYS A 110 7.36 -1.46 -12.81
N ASN A 111 6.27 -0.90 -13.31
CA ASN A 111 6.06 0.54 -13.32
C ASN A 111 5.90 1.11 -11.92
N LEU A 112 5.11 0.45 -11.04
CA LEU A 112 4.97 0.85 -9.64
C LEU A 112 6.33 0.79 -8.91
N ASN A 113 7.09 -0.29 -9.11
CA ASN A 113 8.43 -0.41 -8.55
C ASN A 113 9.34 0.73 -9.02
N GLN A 114 9.36 1.03 -10.31
CA GLN A 114 10.18 2.11 -10.87
C GLN A 114 9.77 3.47 -10.30
N SER A 115 8.47 3.76 -10.23
CA SER A 115 7.93 5.00 -9.69
C SER A 115 8.34 5.21 -8.24
N LEU A 116 8.18 4.19 -7.40
CA LEU A 116 8.52 4.30 -5.97
C LEU A 116 10.01 4.23 -5.71
N ALA A 117 10.78 3.43 -6.48
CA ALA A 117 12.24 3.34 -6.33
C ALA A 117 12.93 4.68 -6.59
N SER A 118 12.39 5.51 -7.50
CA SER A 118 12.94 6.83 -7.81
C SER A 118 12.96 7.79 -6.63
N ILE A 119 12.10 7.57 -5.64
CA ILE A 119 11.92 8.45 -4.47
C ILE A 119 12.20 7.75 -3.13
N ALA A 120 12.38 6.44 -3.13
CA ALA A 120 12.50 5.62 -1.90
C ALA A 120 13.63 6.07 -0.97
N GLY A 121 14.74 6.61 -1.51
CA GLY A 121 15.85 7.14 -0.72
C GLY A 121 15.51 8.34 0.18
N ASN A 122 14.37 9.00 -0.08
CA ASN A 122 13.91 10.14 0.70
C ASN A 122 13.14 9.75 1.95
N TYR A 123 12.77 8.47 2.11
CA TYR A 123 11.88 7.99 3.16
C TYR A 123 12.50 6.87 3.99
N ASP A 124 12.15 6.88 5.26
CA ASP A 124 12.55 5.84 6.23
C ASP A 124 11.50 4.72 6.29
N LEU A 125 10.26 5.02 5.87
CA LEU A 125 9.17 4.06 5.74
C LEU A 125 8.26 4.44 4.56
N ILE A 126 7.91 3.44 3.74
CA ILE A 126 6.89 3.57 2.70
C ILE A 126 5.76 2.59 3.04
N LEU A 127 4.55 3.11 3.22
CA LEU A 127 3.35 2.31 3.40
C LEU A 127 2.51 2.36 2.13
N ILE A 128 1.97 1.22 1.71
CA ILE A 128 1.13 1.11 0.52
C ILE A 128 -0.22 0.55 0.95
N ASP A 129 -1.27 1.39 0.91
CA ASP A 129 -2.65 0.95 1.12
C ASP A 129 -3.23 0.41 -0.19
N THR A 130 -3.92 -0.73 -0.12
CA THR A 130 -4.45 -1.42 -1.30
C THR A 130 -5.96 -1.59 -1.25
N PRO A 131 -6.63 -1.57 -2.43
CA PRO A 131 -8.07 -1.81 -2.49
C PRO A 131 -8.42 -3.27 -2.14
N PRO A 132 -9.63 -3.52 -1.61
CA PRO A 132 -10.13 -4.87 -1.44
C PRO A 132 -10.45 -5.49 -2.82
N GLY A 133 -9.98 -6.72 -3.07
CA GLY A 133 -10.40 -7.48 -4.24
C GLY A 133 -9.69 -7.19 -5.57
N GLU A 134 -9.07 -6.03 -5.75
CA GLU A 134 -8.36 -5.63 -6.97
C GLU A 134 -7.03 -6.40 -7.12
N LYS A 135 -7.10 -7.56 -7.79
CA LYS A 135 -5.98 -8.50 -7.89
C LYS A 135 -4.71 -7.85 -8.43
N MET A 136 -4.79 -7.14 -9.55
CA MET A 136 -3.61 -6.56 -10.21
C MET A 136 -2.92 -5.48 -9.37
N LEU A 137 -3.68 -4.64 -8.67
CA LEU A 137 -3.12 -3.60 -7.81
C LEU A 137 -2.41 -4.20 -6.59
N VAL A 138 -3.02 -5.23 -5.97
CA VAL A 138 -2.41 -5.95 -4.85
C VAL A 138 -1.14 -6.68 -5.28
N GLU A 139 -1.16 -7.37 -6.43
CA GLU A 139 0.01 -8.06 -6.98
C GLU A 139 1.12 -7.08 -7.36
N ALA A 140 0.76 -5.93 -7.95
CA ALA A 140 1.74 -4.89 -8.25
C ALA A 140 2.41 -4.36 -6.96
N ALA A 141 1.64 -4.12 -5.91
CA ALA A 141 2.15 -3.68 -4.62
C ALA A 141 3.07 -4.76 -3.99
N PHE A 142 2.68 -6.04 -4.03
CA PHE A 142 3.53 -7.14 -3.56
C PHE A 142 4.83 -7.27 -4.36
N GLY A 143 4.78 -7.00 -5.67
CA GLY A 143 5.96 -7.07 -6.53
C GLY A 143 7.04 -6.05 -6.20
N CYS A 144 6.74 -4.99 -5.45
CA CYS A 144 7.70 -3.95 -5.07
C CYS A 144 7.97 -3.86 -3.56
N ALA A 145 7.14 -4.44 -2.72
CA ALA A 145 7.26 -4.30 -1.26
C ALA A 145 8.29 -5.25 -0.63
N ALA A 146 8.86 -4.84 0.50
CA ALA A 146 9.71 -5.68 1.34
C ALA A 146 8.89 -6.51 2.34
N ALA A 147 7.71 -6.03 2.76
CA ALA A 147 6.88 -6.72 3.73
C ALA A 147 5.38 -6.51 3.49
N VAL A 148 4.58 -7.44 4.04
CA VAL A 148 3.11 -7.38 4.00
C VAL A 148 2.55 -7.41 5.41
N VAL A 149 1.57 -6.54 5.66
CA VAL A 149 0.70 -6.55 6.85
C VAL A 149 -0.72 -6.88 6.40
N ILE A 150 -1.33 -7.87 7.05
CA ILE A 150 -2.67 -8.35 6.71
C ILE A 150 -3.58 -8.10 7.91
N PRO A 151 -4.33 -6.99 7.96
CA PRO A 151 -5.32 -6.76 9.00
C PRO A 151 -6.44 -7.80 8.91
N THR A 152 -6.74 -8.47 10.01
CA THR A 152 -7.73 -9.56 10.05
C THR A 152 -8.68 -9.35 11.21
N ARG A 153 -9.97 -9.62 10.98
CA ARG A 153 -10.99 -9.70 12.02
C ARG A 153 -11.27 -11.17 12.34
N SER A 154 -11.83 -11.45 13.50
CA SER A 154 -12.17 -12.81 13.93
C SER A 154 -13.55 -13.26 13.39
N ASP A 155 -13.80 -13.06 12.09
CA ASP A 155 -14.99 -13.55 11.40
C ASP A 155 -14.60 -14.42 10.19
N ASP A 156 -15.48 -15.36 9.79
CA ASP A 156 -15.20 -16.35 8.73
C ASP A 156 -14.84 -15.69 7.40
N ALA A 157 -15.51 -14.62 7.02
CA ALA A 157 -15.24 -13.91 5.78
C ALA A 157 -13.85 -13.18 5.78
N SER A 158 -13.29 -12.92 6.96
CA SER A 158 -11.91 -12.41 7.07
C SER A 158 -10.89 -13.53 6.94
N ILE A 159 -11.24 -14.75 7.32
CA ILE A 159 -10.42 -15.94 7.11
C ILE A 159 -10.31 -16.25 5.62
N ASP A 160 -11.44 -16.28 4.90
CA ASP A 160 -11.45 -16.45 3.43
C ASP A 160 -10.63 -15.36 2.72
N GLY A 161 -10.72 -14.13 3.22
CA GLY A 161 -9.90 -13.02 2.73
C GLY A 161 -8.41 -13.23 2.95
N LEU A 162 -8.02 -13.85 4.07
CA LEU A 162 -6.63 -14.17 4.38
C LEU A 162 -6.06 -15.23 3.44
N GLU A 163 -6.82 -16.28 3.12
CA GLU A 163 -6.39 -17.33 2.18
C GLU A 163 -6.09 -16.73 0.80
N ARG A 164 -6.98 -15.91 0.27
CA ARG A 164 -6.76 -15.21 -1.01
C ARG A 164 -5.52 -14.33 -1.03
N VAL A 165 -5.23 -13.65 0.09
CA VAL A 165 -4.02 -12.83 0.19
C VAL A 165 -2.78 -13.71 0.31
N ALA A 166 -2.87 -14.83 1.03
CA ALA A 166 -1.78 -15.79 1.16
C ALA A 166 -1.40 -16.42 -0.19
N GLU A 167 -2.38 -16.81 -1.00
CA GLU A 167 -2.13 -17.30 -2.36
C GLU A 167 -1.40 -16.28 -3.23
N ARG A 168 -1.86 -15.02 -3.19
CA ARG A 168 -1.21 -13.92 -3.94
C ARG A 168 0.19 -13.62 -3.42
N PHE A 169 0.38 -13.72 -2.11
CA PHE A 169 1.69 -13.56 -1.49
C PHE A 169 2.67 -14.63 -1.96
N ILE A 170 2.24 -15.90 -1.99
CA ILE A 170 3.06 -17.01 -2.47
C ILE A 170 3.44 -16.79 -3.94
N ALA A 171 2.46 -16.48 -4.80
CA ALA A 171 2.70 -16.19 -6.21
C ALA A 171 3.62 -14.97 -6.43
N ALA A 172 3.51 -13.93 -5.61
CA ALA A 172 4.36 -12.75 -5.71
C ALA A 172 5.82 -13.04 -5.37
N ARG A 173 6.11 -14.03 -4.51
CA ARG A 173 7.48 -14.41 -4.15
C ARG A 173 8.28 -15.00 -5.32
N ASP A 174 7.63 -15.50 -6.35
CA ASP A 174 8.32 -15.98 -7.56
C ASP A 174 8.98 -14.80 -8.31
N THR A 175 8.42 -13.60 -8.23
CA THR A 175 8.94 -12.38 -8.87
C THR A 175 9.62 -11.42 -7.89
N ASN A 176 9.30 -11.51 -6.61
CA ASN A 176 9.87 -10.72 -5.53
C ASN A 176 10.24 -11.63 -4.33
N PRO A 177 11.36 -12.34 -4.38
CA PRO A 177 11.78 -13.27 -3.32
C PRO A 177 12.10 -12.56 -1.99
N ASP A 178 12.34 -11.24 -2.02
CA ASP A 178 12.63 -10.43 -0.83
C ASP A 178 11.37 -10.09 -0.01
N LEU A 179 10.17 -10.41 -0.54
CA LEU A 179 8.91 -10.15 0.15
C LEU A 179 8.73 -11.04 1.38
N GLU A 180 8.61 -10.42 2.55
CA GLU A 180 8.45 -11.12 3.83
C GLU A 180 7.05 -10.91 4.45
N PRO A 181 6.44 -11.97 5.03
CA PRO A 181 5.26 -11.81 5.85
C PRO A 181 5.65 -11.21 7.21
N ARG A 182 5.08 -10.09 7.58
CA ARG A 182 5.15 -9.61 8.96
C ARG A 182 3.95 -10.14 9.73
N ARG A 183 4.12 -10.45 11.02
CA ARG A 183 3.07 -11.05 11.86
C ARG A 183 1.78 -10.25 11.75
N SER A 184 0.69 -10.92 11.40
CA SER A 184 -0.65 -10.33 11.41
C SER A 184 -1.04 -9.99 12.83
N ALA A 185 -1.43 -8.73 13.08
CA ALA A 185 -2.11 -8.37 14.31
C ALA A 185 -3.61 -8.60 14.09
N ALA A 186 -4.22 -9.50 14.86
CA ALA A 186 -5.67 -9.63 14.89
C ALA A 186 -6.25 -8.38 15.57
N VAL A 187 -6.99 -7.56 14.82
CA VAL A 187 -7.72 -6.43 15.39
C VAL A 187 -9.00 -6.98 16.03
N ARG A 188 -8.99 -7.18 17.34
CA ARG A 188 -10.23 -7.40 18.10
C ARG A 188 -10.86 -6.05 18.40
N HIS A 189 -12.15 -5.93 18.21
CA HIS A 189 -12.91 -4.78 18.70
C HIS A 189 -12.69 -4.66 20.21
N GLY A 190 -12.15 -3.53 20.68
CA GLY A 190 -12.03 -3.22 22.10
C GLY A 190 -10.65 -3.41 22.76
N ILE A 191 -9.59 -3.68 22.02
CA ILE A 191 -8.23 -3.72 22.61
C ILE A 191 -7.50 -2.42 22.31
N THR A 192 -7.29 -1.62 23.35
CA THR A 192 -6.28 -0.55 23.36
C THR A 192 -4.90 -1.21 23.29
N LEU A 193 -4.15 -0.95 22.24
CA LEU A 193 -2.77 -1.45 22.13
C LEU A 193 -1.91 -0.81 23.23
N PRO A 194 -1.06 -1.57 23.92
CA PRO A 194 -0.07 -0.98 24.80
C PRO A 194 0.92 -0.13 23.98
N PRO A 195 1.51 0.91 24.57
CA PRO A 195 2.48 1.74 23.89
C PRO A 195 3.64 0.90 23.34
N PRO A 196 4.24 1.27 22.20
CA PRO A 196 5.34 0.54 21.61
C PRO A 196 6.51 0.47 22.60
N ARG A 197 7.05 -0.73 22.80
CA ARG A 197 8.31 -0.89 23.55
C ARG A 197 9.41 -0.19 22.76
N ALA A 198 10.15 0.66 23.43
CA ALA A 198 11.33 1.29 22.88
C ALA A 198 12.26 0.22 22.28
N ILE A 199 12.63 0.40 21.03
CA ILE A 199 13.69 -0.38 20.40
C ILE A 199 14.97 0.12 21.04
N SER A 200 15.54 -0.66 21.96
CA SER A 200 16.89 -0.40 22.46
C SER A 200 17.87 -0.54 21.29
N ALA A 201 18.73 0.46 21.16
CA ALA A 201 19.80 0.58 20.18
C ALA A 201 20.76 -0.61 20.19
#